data_c0b7a1ab8b55c3d2accb420475b32ffa
#
_entry.id   c0b7a1ab8b55c3d2accb420475b32ffa
#
_cell.length_a   1.000
_cell.length_b   1.000
_cell.length_c   1.000
_cell.angle_alpha   90.00
_cell.angle_beta   90.00
_cell.angle_gamma   90.00
#
_symmetry.space_group_name_H-M   'P 1'
#
loop_
_entity.id
_entity.type
_entity.pdbx_description
1 polymer ?
#
loop_
_entity_poly.entity_id
_entity_poly.type
_entity_poly.pdbx_seq_one_letter_code
_entity_poly.pdbx_strand_id
1 'polypeptide(L)'
;GFFSIILSELGHTVMGIDITPNMIEESKLLAQSVGSTAQFAVMDAENLDFDDNTFDIIVARNVTWNLPHPDMAYKEWLRVLKSGGMILNYDAEYAKNHHHLPQSVHNAHEHIKPELLEKCHTIYHMLFISGTNRPEWDKQLLESYEATVTIDSTVGPRIYAEEDEFYIPVPMFLVKAIK
;
A
#
# COMPACT_ATOMS: atom_id res chain seq x y z
N GLY A 1 -9.83 -2.59 -4.06
CA GLY A 1 -10.55 -3.76 -3.51
C GLY A 1 -9.91 -5.11 -3.80
N PHE A 2 -8.90 -5.18 -4.67
CA PHE A 2 -8.33 -6.44 -5.19
C PHE A 2 -7.91 -7.44 -4.08
N PHE A 3 -7.02 -7.04 -3.16
CA PHE A 3 -6.60 -7.94 -2.07
C PHE A 3 -7.74 -8.33 -1.15
N SER A 4 -8.66 -7.41 -0.87
CA SER A 4 -9.80 -7.70 0.00
C SER A 4 -10.68 -8.80 -0.59
N ILE A 5 -10.91 -8.77 -1.90
CA ILE A 5 -11.71 -9.76 -2.60
C ILE A 5 -11.02 -11.12 -2.59
N ILE A 6 -9.74 -11.20 -2.99
CA ILE A 6 -8.97 -12.46 -3.00
C ILE A 6 -8.90 -13.09 -1.61
N LEU A 7 -8.60 -12.30 -0.58
CA LEU A 7 -8.52 -12.81 0.78
C LEU A 7 -9.88 -13.31 1.28
N SER A 8 -10.99 -12.64 0.90
CA SER A 8 -12.34 -13.10 1.21
C SER A 8 -12.66 -14.43 0.51
N GLU A 9 -12.25 -14.62 -0.75
CA GLU A 9 -12.42 -15.88 -1.49
C GLU A 9 -11.62 -17.02 -0.86
N LEU A 10 -10.51 -16.72 -0.21
CA LEU A 10 -9.72 -17.68 0.57
C LEU A 10 -10.33 -17.99 1.95
N GLY A 11 -11.49 -17.42 2.27
CA GLY A 11 -12.25 -17.72 3.49
C GLY A 11 -11.91 -16.82 4.68
N HIS A 12 -11.18 -15.72 4.49
CA HIS A 12 -10.89 -14.76 5.54
C HIS A 12 -12.02 -13.74 5.70
N THR A 13 -12.21 -13.24 6.93
CA THR A 13 -13.04 -12.07 7.21
C THR A 13 -12.21 -10.82 6.92
N VAL A 14 -12.65 -10.01 5.96
CA VAL A 14 -11.83 -8.93 5.42
C VAL A 14 -12.55 -7.59 5.49
N MET A 15 -11.81 -6.56 5.95
CA MET A 15 -12.19 -5.16 5.87
C MET A 15 -11.17 -4.43 4.99
N GLY A 16 -11.61 -3.89 3.85
CA GLY A 16 -10.82 -3.01 2.99
C GLY A 16 -11.10 -1.55 3.32
N ILE A 17 -10.07 -0.74 3.36
CA ILE A 17 -10.20 0.71 3.58
C ILE A 17 -9.50 1.51 2.48
N ASP A 18 -10.02 2.68 2.20
CA ASP A 18 -9.40 3.70 1.35
C ASP A 18 -9.93 5.07 1.79
N ILE A 19 -9.10 6.11 1.70
CA ILE A 19 -9.53 7.47 2.03
C ILE A 19 -10.47 8.07 0.97
N THR A 20 -10.46 7.50 -0.24
CA THR A 20 -11.20 8.00 -1.41
C THR A 20 -12.58 7.33 -1.51
N PRO A 21 -13.70 8.05 -1.33
CA PRO A 21 -15.04 7.47 -1.40
C PRO A 21 -15.31 6.73 -2.71
N ASN A 22 -14.88 7.26 -3.85
CA ASN A 22 -15.09 6.63 -5.15
C ASN A 22 -14.38 5.28 -5.25
N MET A 23 -13.15 5.14 -4.69
CA MET A 23 -12.44 3.86 -4.65
C MET A 23 -13.17 2.82 -3.82
N ILE A 24 -13.80 3.23 -2.74
CA ILE A 24 -14.64 2.36 -1.90
C ILE A 24 -15.89 1.91 -2.65
N GLU A 25 -16.58 2.82 -3.36
CA GLU A 25 -17.77 2.45 -4.15
C GLU A 25 -17.43 1.47 -5.28
N GLU A 26 -16.34 1.71 -6.03
CA GLU A 26 -15.86 0.77 -7.05
C GLU A 26 -15.48 -0.58 -6.46
N SER A 27 -14.86 -0.60 -5.27
CA SER A 27 -14.50 -1.83 -4.57
C SER A 27 -15.74 -2.63 -4.15
N LYS A 28 -16.80 -1.96 -3.68
CA LYS A 28 -18.10 -2.59 -3.33
C LYS A 28 -18.80 -3.17 -4.56
N LEU A 29 -18.83 -2.41 -5.67
CA LEU A 29 -19.41 -2.88 -6.92
C LEU A 29 -18.68 -4.11 -7.46
N LEU A 30 -17.35 -4.08 -7.45
CA LEU A 30 -16.54 -5.22 -7.86
C LEU A 30 -16.78 -6.44 -6.96
N ALA A 31 -16.75 -6.26 -5.64
CA ALA A 31 -17.02 -7.34 -4.69
C ALA A 31 -18.42 -7.96 -4.91
N GLN A 32 -19.43 -7.13 -5.12
CA GLN A 32 -20.79 -7.59 -5.42
C GLN A 32 -20.83 -8.39 -6.74
N SER A 33 -20.12 -7.94 -7.77
CA SER A 33 -20.11 -8.60 -9.09
C SER A 33 -19.53 -10.00 -9.07
N VAL A 34 -18.61 -10.29 -8.13
CA VAL A 34 -17.96 -11.60 -7.96
C VAL A 34 -18.49 -12.38 -6.75
N GLY A 35 -19.50 -11.87 -6.04
CA GLY A 35 -20.09 -12.54 -4.87
C GLY A 35 -19.15 -12.58 -3.64
N SER A 36 -18.19 -11.65 -3.53
CA SER A 36 -17.28 -11.57 -2.39
C SER A 36 -18.00 -11.04 -1.15
N THR A 37 -17.61 -11.54 0.03
CA THR A 37 -18.12 -11.10 1.34
C THR A 37 -17.24 -10.03 2.00
N ALA A 38 -16.19 -9.55 1.31
CA ALA A 38 -15.33 -8.49 1.81
C ALA A 38 -16.14 -7.21 2.10
N GLN A 39 -15.84 -6.57 3.22
CA GLN A 39 -16.44 -5.29 3.61
C GLN A 39 -15.51 -4.14 3.28
N PHE A 40 -16.08 -2.94 3.08
CA PHE A 40 -15.30 -1.76 2.69
C PHE A 40 -15.79 -0.50 3.40
N ALA A 41 -14.85 0.32 3.88
CA ALA A 41 -15.13 1.59 4.54
C ALA A 41 -14.21 2.71 4.02
N VAL A 42 -14.76 3.94 3.95
CA VAL A 42 -13.93 5.13 3.77
C VAL A 42 -13.23 5.42 5.08
N MET A 43 -11.89 5.39 5.09
CA MET A 43 -11.12 5.57 6.31
C MET A 43 -9.69 5.99 5.97
N ASP A 44 -9.08 6.79 6.85
CA ASP A 44 -7.69 7.19 6.77
C ASP A 44 -6.79 6.10 7.37
N ALA A 45 -5.78 5.67 6.61
CA ALA A 45 -4.81 4.67 7.05
C ALA A 45 -3.90 5.17 8.20
N GLU A 46 -3.82 6.50 8.40
CA GLU A 46 -3.07 7.14 9.49
C GLU A 46 -3.90 7.31 10.77
N ASN A 47 -5.22 7.07 10.71
CA ASN A 47 -6.15 7.20 11.84
C ASN A 47 -7.30 6.19 11.72
N LEU A 48 -7.11 5.01 12.27
CA LEU A 48 -8.03 3.89 12.13
C LEU A 48 -9.12 3.90 13.21
N ASP A 49 -10.37 3.85 12.79
CA ASP A 49 -11.55 3.72 13.67
C ASP A 49 -11.84 2.23 13.98
N PHE A 50 -10.84 1.57 14.56
CA PHE A 50 -10.92 0.20 15.06
C PHE A 50 -10.32 0.11 16.46
N ASP A 51 -10.82 -0.84 17.25
CA ASP A 51 -10.27 -1.15 18.56
C ASP A 51 -8.86 -1.74 18.46
N ASP A 52 -8.09 -1.61 19.54
CA ASP A 52 -6.78 -2.25 19.66
C ASP A 52 -6.92 -3.77 19.53
N ASN A 53 -5.91 -4.41 18.95
CA ASN A 53 -5.83 -5.87 18.82
C ASN A 53 -7.05 -6.52 18.12
N THR A 54 -7.53 -5.89 17.06
CA THR A 54 -8.68 -6.36 16.28
C THR A 54 -8.28 -7.35 15.19
N PHE A 55 -7.18 -7.10 14.48
CA PHE A 55 -6.80 -7.83 13.27
C PHE A 55 -5.66 -8.81 13.51
N ASP A 56 -5.68 -9.91 12.77
CA ASP A 56 -4.58 -10.87 12.74
C ASP A 56 -3.51 -10.48 11.71
N ILE A 57 -3.95 -9.89 10.58
CA ILE A 57 -3.06 -9.49 9.48
C ILE A 57 -3.53 -8.15 8.90
N ILE A 58 -2.59 -7.29 8.59
CA ILE A 58 -2.78 -6.10 7.76
C ILE A 58 -2.00 -6.27 6.47
N VAL A 59 -2.68 -6.06 5.34
CA VAL A 59 -2.06 -6.08 4.01
C VAL A 59 -2.22 -4.71 3.37
N ALA A 60 -1.10 -4.10 2.98
CA ALA A 60 -1.07 -2.85 2.25
C ALA A 60 -0.28 -3.04 0.94
N ARG A 61 -0.69 -2.33 -0.11
CA ARG A 61 0.05 -2.29 -1.37
C ARG A 61 0.02 -0.89 -1.94
N ASN A 62 1.20 -0.34 -2.22
CA ASN A 62 1.35 1.01 -2.79
C ASN A 62 0.64 2.08 -1.95
N VAL A 63 0.79 2.02 -0.62
CA VAL A 63 0.13 2.93 0.31
C VAL A 63 1.14 3.87 0.97
N THR A 64 2.15 3.34 1.66
CA THR A 64 3.03 4.12 2.53
C THR A 64 3.92 5.12 1.77
N TRP A 65 4.23 4.87 0.50
CA TRP A 65 4.99 5.79 -0.34
C TRP A 65 4.28 7.12 -0.62
N ASN A 66 2.96 7.17 -0.42
CA ASN A 66 2.10 8.31 -0.76
C ASN A 66 1.40 8.93 0.46
N LEU A 67 1.68 8.45 1.67
CA LEU A 67 1.09 9.00 2.88
C LEU A 67 1.84 10.25 3.34
N PRO A 68 1.12 11.27 3.84
CA PRO A 68 1.73 12.42 4.52
C PRO A 68 2.56 12.03 5.74
N HIS A 69 2.04 11.11 6.56
CA HIS A 69 2.67 10.66 7.81
C HIS A 69 2.70 9.12 7.90
N PRO A 70 3.54 8.43 7.10
CA PRO A 70 3.58 6.97 7.08
C PRO A 70 4.00 6.33 8.42
N ASP A 71 4.69 7.09 9.28
CA ASP A 71 4.99 6.70 10.66
C ASP A 71 3.73 6.58 11.51
N MET A 72 2.76 7.49 11.34
CA MET A 72 1.45 7.40 12.01
C MET A 72 0.66 6.19 11.53
N ALA A 73 0.68 5.91 10.23
CA ALA A 73 0.04 4.72 9.68
C ALA A 73 0.61 3.44 10.29
N TYR A 74 1.93 3.27 10.34
CA TYR A 74 2.55 2.10 10.95
C TYR A 74 2.21 1.95 12.44
N LYS A 75 2.16 3.06 13.18
CA LYS A 75 1.76 3.05 14.59
C LYS A 75 0.31 2.60 14.77
N GLU A 76 -0.62 3.10 13.96
CA GLU A 76 -2.01 2.70 13.96
C GLU A 76 -2.18 1.22 13.55
N TRP A 77 -1.45 0.78 12.53
CA TRP A 77 -1.49 -0.61 12.10
C TRP A 77 -1.01 -1.56 13.19
N LEU A 78 0.08 -1.22 13.87
CA LEU A 78 0.52 -2.00 15.04
C LEU A 78 -0.48 -1.94 16.20
N ARG A 79 -1.14 -0.80 16.45
CA ARG A 79 -2.16 -0.68 17.49
C ARG A 79 -3.31 -1.67 17.27
N VAL A 80 -3.87 -1.69 16.07
CA VAL A 80 -5.03 -2.53 15.75
C VAL A 80 -4.68 -4.01 15.49
N LEU A 81 -3.39 -4.36 15.32
CA LEU A 81 -2.95 -5.75 15.24
C LEU A 81 -2.97 -6.42 16.61
N LYS A 82 -3.38 -7.67 16.63
CA LYS A 82 -3.22 -8.58 17.78
C LYS A 82 -1.74 -8.89 18.04
N SER A 83 -1.41 -9.28 19.24
CA SER A 83 -0.08 -9.83 19.57
C SER A 83 0.20 -11.06 18.68
N GLY A 84 1.36 -11.11 18.06
CA GLY A 84 1.73 -12.12 17.06
C GLY A 84 1.11 -11.91 15.69
N GLY A 85 0.28 -10.87 15.50
CA GLY A 85 -0.25 -10.46 14.20
C GLY A 85 0.84 -9.84 13.31
N MET A 86 0.58 -9.71 12.01
CA MET A 86 1.59 -9.26 11.07
C MET A 86 1.10 -8.18 10.11
N ILE A 87 2.02 -7.29 9.74
CA ILE A 87 1.91 -6.37 8.61
C ILE A 87 2.60 -6.99 7.40
N LEU A 88 1.94 -6.93 6.25
CA LEU A 88 2.50 -7.22 4.93
C LEU A 88 2.34 -5.96 4.07
N ASN A 89 3.38 -5.15 3.97
CA ASN A 89 3.37 -3.93 3.17
C ASN A 89 4.21 -4.11 1.90
N TYR A 90 3.53 -4.22 0.76
CA TYR A 90 4.12 -4.27 -0.57
C TYR A 90 4.22 -2.84 -1.11
N ASP A 91 5.44 -2.33 -1.28
CA ASP A 91 5.66 -0.94 -1.69
C ASP A 91 6.90 -0.77 -2.56
N ALA A 92 7.17 0.45 -2.99
CA ALA A 92 8.35 0.85 -3.74
C ALA A 92 8.65 2.34 -3.53
N GLU A 93 9.84 2.79 -3.93
CA GLU A 93 10.21 4.21 -3.87
C GLU A 93 9.68 4.99 -5.08
N TYR A 94 8.35 4.96 -5.31
CA TYR A 94 7.72 5.59 -6.48
C TYR A 94 7.98 7.10 -6.55
N ALA A 95 7.81 7.82 -5.44
CA ALA A 95 7.98 9.26 -5.41
C ALA A 95 9.41 9.69 -5.76
N LYS A 96 10.43 8.94 -5.32
CA LYS A 96 11.85 9.21 -5.57
C LYS A 96 12.23 8.98 -7.02
N ASN A 97 11.65 7.97 -7.65
CA ASN A 97 11.99 7.52 -9.00
C ASN A 97 11.06 8.06 -10.08
N HIS A 98 10.07 8.87 -9.73
CA HIS A 98 9.04 9.35 -10.64
C HIS A 98 9.59 10.06 -11.89
N HIS A 99 10.69 10.80 -11.78
CA HIS A 99 11.31 11.52 -12.91
C HIS A 99 12.07 10.60 -13.88
N HIS A 100 12.31 9.36 -13.50
CA HIS A 100 13.09 8.39 -14.26
C HIS A 100 12.25 7.28 -14.88
N LEU A 101 10.92 7.35 -14.70
CA LEU A 101 10.03 6.35 -15.31
C LEU A 101 10.04 6.55 -16.82
N PRO A 102 10.41 5.53 -17.63
CA PRO A 102 10.31 5.63 -19.05
C PRO A 102 8.85 5.88 -19.44
N GLN A 103 8.61 6.86 -20.29
CA GLN A 103 7.32 7.02 -20.96
C GLN A 103 7.21 5.87 -21.97
N SER A 104 6.78 4.71 -21.52
CA SER A 104 6.46 3.61 -22.42
C SER A 104 5.21 3.99 -23.22
N VAL A 105 5.19 3.62 -24.49
CA VAL A 105 4.11 3.94 -25.44
C VAL A 105 2.75 3.34 -25.03
N HIS A 106 2.73 2.46 -24.02
CA HIS A 106 1.54 1.82 -23.47
C HIS A 106 1.66 1.71 -21.95
N ASN A 107 1.39 2.79 -21.23
CA ASN A 107 1.25 2.72 -19.78
C ASN A 107 -0.15 3.20 -19.37
N ALA A 108 -0.64 2.71 -18.23
CA ALA A 108 -1.96 3.07 -17.69
C ALA A 108 -2.14 4.58 -17.45
N HIS A 109 -1.06 5.36 -17.54
CA HIS A 109 -1.02 6.80 -17.27
C HIS A 109 -0.81 7.66 -18.51
N GLU A 110 -0.80 7.09 -19.72
CA GLU A 110 -0.55 7.84 -20.97
C GLU A 110 -1.58 8.96 -21.24
N HIS A 111 -2.78 8.83 -20.66
CA HIS A 111 -3.86 9.81 -20.82
C HIS A 111 -3.91 10.89 -19.72
N ILE A 112 -2.96 10.89 -18.78
CA ILE A 112 -2.93 11.90 -17.72
C ILE A 112 -2.47 13.24 -18.31
N LYS A 113 -3.26 14.29 -18.06
CA LYS A 113 -2.94 15.65 -18.51
C LYS A 113 -1.64 16.15 -17.86
N PRO A 114 -0.77 16.85 -18.61
CA PRO A 114 0.51 17.38 -18.11
C PRO A 114 0.39 18.17 -16.80
N GLU A 115 -0.68 18.99 -16.67
CA GLU A 115 -0.91 19.78 -15.45
C GLU A 115 -1.16 18.92 -14.20
N LEU A 116 -1.76 17.73 -14.38
CA LEU A 116 -1.95 16.78 -13.28
C LEU A 116 -0.65 16.07 -12.92
N LEU A 117 0.18 15.75 -13.90
CA LEU A 117 1.51 15.20 -13.63
C LEU A 117 2.38 16.19 -12.86
N GLU A 118 2.37 17.48 -13.23
CA GLU A 118 3.10 18.52 -12.49
C GLU A 118 2.61 18.67 -11.05
N LYS A 119 1.30 18.59 -10.82
CA LYS A 119 0.73 18.57 -9.46
C LYS A 119 1.19 17.34 -8.67
N CYS A 120 1.18 16.16 -9.28
CA CYS A 120 1.69 14.94 -8.64
C CYS A 120 3.16 15.10 -8.26
N HIS A 121 3.99 15.64 -9.15
CA HIS A 121 5.41 15.95 -8.86
C HIS A 121 5.55 16.86 -7.65
N THR A 122 4.77 17.96 -7.61
CA THR A 122 4.80 18.89 -6.50
C THR A 122 4.45 18.20 -5.18
N ILE A 123 3.40 17.37 -5.17
CA ILE A 123 2.99 16.61 -3.99
C ILE A 123 4.11 15.66 -3.55
N TYR A 124 4.67 14.89 -4.47
CA TYR A 124 5.74 13.93 -4.14
C TYR A 124 6.96 14.60 -3.51
N HIS A 125 7.35 15.78 -3.98
CA HIS A 125 8.45 16.53 -3.37
C HIS A 125 8.13 17.08 -1.97
N MET A 126 6.87 17.21 -1.60
CA MET A 126 6.44 17.66 -0.28
C MET A 126 6.37 16.50 0.74
N LEU A 127 6.29 15.26 0.27
CA LEU A 127 6.18 14.10 1.15
C LEU A 127 7.52 13.80 1.83
N PHE A 128 7.50 13.66 3.14
CA PHE A 128 8.66 13.25 3.95
C PHE A 128 9.29 11.96 3.41
N ILE A 129 8.46 11.00 3.07
CA ILE A 129 8.87 9.66 2.62
C ILE A 129 9.73 9.69 1.36
N SER A 130 9.55 10.70 0.50
CA SER A 130 10.32 10.87 -0.74
C SER A 130 11.81 11.17 -0.49
N GLY A 131 12.14 11.69 0.69
CA GLY A 131 13.53 11.95 1.12
C GLY A 131 14.17 10.80 1.88
N THR A 132 13.42 9.73 2.18
CA THR A 132 13.91 8.62 3.00
C THR A 132 14.53 7.50 2.16
N ASN A 133 15.36 6.67 2.76
CA ASN A 133 15.89 5.47 2.13
C ASN A 133 15.03 4.27 2.52
N ARG A 134 14.23 3.79 1.60
CA ARG A 134 13.32 2.66 1.80
C ARG A 134 13.89 1.39 1.14
N PRO A 135 13.64 0.22 1.68
CA PRO A 135 12.82 -0.11 2.86
C PRO A 135 13.54 -0.03 4.22
N GLU A 136 14.78 0.45 4.28
CA GLU A 136 15.55 0.52 5.52
C GLU A 136 14.91 1.42 6.58
N TRP A 137 14.34 2.56 6.16
CA TRP A 137 13.59 3.43 7.06
C TRP A 137 12.38 2.73 7.67
N ASP A 138 11.62 2.01 6.86
CA ASP A 138 10.45 1.24 7.31
C ASP A 138 10.85 0.22 8.38
N LYS A 139 11.94 -0.50 8.11
CA LYS A 139 12.48 -1.49 9.03
C LYS A 139 12.87 -0.86 10.36
N GLN A 140 13.71 0.19 10.33
CA GLN A 140 14.18 0.87 11.55
C GLN A 140 13.03 1.43 12.38
N LEU A 141 12.02 2.03 11.72
CA LEU A 141 10.84 2.55 12.41
C LEU A 141 10.06 1.44 13.10
N LEU A 142 9.73 0.37 12.40
CA LEU A 142 8.96 -0.75 12.94
C LEU A 142 9.70 -1.51 14.05
N GLU A 143 11.03 -1.67 13.92
CA GLU A 143 11.88 -2.23 14.98
C GLU A 143 11.92 -1.32 16.22
N SER A 144 11.83 0.01 16.05
CA SER A 144 11.72 0.94 17.19
C SER A 144 10.39 0.80 17.95
N TYR A 145 9.39 0.22 17.33
CA TYR A 145 8.11 -0.17 17.95
C TYR A 145 8.10 -1.64 18.42
N GLU A 146 9.28 -2.24 18.58
CA GLU A 146 9.48 -3.62 19.06
C GLU A 146 8.93 -4.72 18.13
N ALA A 147 8.61 -4.40 16.87
CA ALA A 147 8.22 -5.39 15.88
C ALA A 147 9.43 -6.18 15.34
N THR A 148 9.23 -7.45 15.03
CA THR A 148 10.23 -8.26 14.31
C THR A 148 10.07 -8.07 12.81
N VAL A 149 11.08 -7.48 12.14
CA VAL A 149 10.96 -7.06 10.74
C VAL A 149 11.85 -7.88 9.81
N THR A 150 11.29 -8.30 8.69
CA THR A 150 12.01 -8.88 7.55
C THR A 150 11.67 -8.12 6.27
N ILE A 151 12.68 -7.92 5.40
CA ILE A 151 12.53 -7.30 4.09
C ILE A 151 12.75 -8.35 3.01
N ASP A 152 11.87 -8.35 2.01
CA ASP A 152 12.04 -9.12 0.78
C ASP A 152 12.08 -8.16 -0.42
N SER A 153 13.27 -7.93 -0.97
CA SER A 153 13.48 -7.09 -2.16
C SER A 153 13.36 -7.87 -3.48
N THR A 154 12.97 -9.15 -3.43
CA THR A 154 12.82 -10.00 -4.63
C THR A 154 11.38 -10.09 -5.12
N VAL A 155 10.47 -9.31 -4.54
CA VAL A 155 9.03 -9.32 -4.85
C VAL A 155 8.77 -8.88 -6.29
N GLY A 156 9.39 -7.82 -6.75
CA GLY A 156 9.15 -7.24 -8.08
C GLY A 156 9.29 -8.28 -9.20
N PRO A 157 10.43 -8.96 -9.37
CA PRO A 157 10.62 -9.97 -10.41
C PRO A 157 9.66 -11.15 -10.34
N ARG A 158 9.08 -11.44 -9.17
CA ARG A 158 8.08 -12.51 -9.02
C ARG A 158 6.68 -12.09 -9.44
N ILE A 159 6.36 -10.80 -9.29
CA ILE A 159 5.06 -10.23 -9.68
C ILE A 159 5.05 -9.90 -11.16
N TYR A 160 6.13 -9.30 -11.65
CA TYR A 160 6.29 -8.88 -13.04
C TYR A 160 7.24 -9.83 -13.78
N ALA A 161 6.82 -11.11 -13.89
CA ALA A 161 7.56 -12.09 -14.72
C ALA A 161 7.57 -11.70 -16.21
N GLU A 162 6.53 -10.97 -16.63
CA GLU A 162 6.40 -10.35 -17.96
C GLU A 162 6.04 -8.87 -17.77
N GLU A 163 6.61 -7.99 -18.61
CA GLU A 163 6.29 -6.56 -18.62
C GLU A 163 4.95 -6.36 -19.34
N ASP A 164 3.95 -5.92 -18.61
CA ASP A 164 2.64 -5.53 -19.12
C ASP A 164 2.43 -4.00 -19.02
N GLU A 165 1.24 -3.51 -19.39
CA GLU A 165 0.89 -2.08 -19.33
C GLU A 165 0.91 -1.48 -17.91
N PHE A 166 0.92 -2.32 -16.87
CA PHE A 166 1.00 -1.91 -15.46
C PHE A 166 2.42 -2.01 -14.88
N TYR A 167 3.38 -2.49 -15.70
CA TYR A 167 4.76 -2.61 -15.26
C TYR A 167 5.37 -1.24 -14.99
N ILE A 168 5.89 -1.05 -13.80
CA ILE A 168 6.64 0.14 -13.40
C ILE A 168 8.03 -0.32 -12.98
N PRO A 169 9.11 0.13 -13.66
CA PRO A 169 10.48 -0.32 -13.41
C PRO A 169 11.09 0.29 -12.14
N VAL A 170 10.33 0.30 -11.04
CA VAL A 170 10.79 0.70 -9.72
C VAL A 170 10.91 -0.55 -8.87
N PRO A 171 12.07 -0.80 -8.23
CA PRO A 171 12.25 -1.95 -7.37
C PRO A 171 11.20 -2.01 -6.26
N MET A 172 10.37 -3.05 -6.30
CA MET A 172 9.39 -3.33 -5.25
C MET A 172 10.03 -4.13 -4.12
N PHE A 173 9.51 -3.90 -2.92
CA PHE A 173 9.89 -4.65 -1.73
C PHE A 173 8.65 -5.02 -0.91
N LEU A 174 8.78 -6.05 -0.10
CA LEU A 174 7.85 -6.40 0.95
C LEU A 174 8.49 -6.10 2.30
N VAL A 175 7.81 -5.31 3.11
CA VAL A 175 8.09 -5.17 4.53
C VAL A 175 7.12 -6.09 5.27
N LYS A 176 7.66 -7.13 5.91
CA LYS A 176 6.91 -7.99 6.82
C LYS A 176 7.30 -7.66 8.24
N ALA A 177 6.34 -7.23 9.08
CA ALA A 177 6.56 -6.95 10.49
C ALA A 177 5.60 -7.80 11.34
N ILE A 178 6.11 -8.39 12.41
CA ILE A 178 5.34 -9.17 13.40
C ILE A 178 5.35 -8.38 14.70
N LYS A 179 4.12 -8.10 15.23
CA LYS A 179 3.91 -7.42 16.52
C LYS A 179 4.23 -8.33 17.70
#